data_396bc3c62b30a3b2c341cdab52a5f09e
#
_entry.id   396bc3c62b30a3b2c341cdab52a5f09e
#
_cell.length_a   1.000
_cell.length_b   1.000
_cell.length_c   1.000
_cell.angle_alpha   90.00
_cell.angle_beta   90.00
_cell.angle_gamma   90.00
#
_symmetry.space_group_name_H-M   'P 1'
#
loop_
_entity.id
_entity.type
_entity.pdbx_description
1 polymer ?
#
loop_
_entity_poly.entity_id
_entity_poly.type
_entity_poly.pdbx_seq_one_letter_code
_entity_poly.pdbx_strand_id
1 'polypeptide(L)'
;MNLRAAMIGVAAAALSLSACTTMDGAGATASAGNVPQLQTAYGAVTGTREGAANDVNVFRGIRYAATTEGRRFQLAADPEPWTTARPATEFGSECPQRPSGDVPVFKSWENSVGTSEDCLFLNVWTRGLSDGKKRPIMVWLHGGGYVTGSGSSNGYDGSRLAERGDVVVVTLNHRLNGLGYSYLAGLSDDPKYADSGNLGSLDIVKALEWVRDHADEIGGDAGNVTIFGESGGAAKVSTLMGM
;
A
#
# COMPACT_ATOMS: atom_id res chain seq x y z
N MET A 1 44.66 68.77 59.98
CA MET A 1 44.42 70.18 59.55
C MET A 1 44.00 70.12 58.07
N ASN A 2 42.90 70.76 57.81
CA ASN A 2 42.22 70.99 56.53
C ASN A 2 41.22 69.85 56.02
N LEU A 3 39.99 70.21 56.35
CA LEU A 3 38.74 69.78 55.71
C LEU A 3 38.74 70.10 54.19
N ARG A 4 38.15 69.28 53.44
CA ARG A 4 37.32 69.68 52.28
C ARG A 4 36.16 68.75 52.11
N ALA A 5 34.99 69.33 52.21
CA ALA A 5 33.69 68.73 51.92
C ALA A 5 33.54 68.47 50.40
N ALA A 6 32.91 67.39 50.03
CA ALA A 6 32.42 67.20 48.68
C ALA A 6 30.97 66.73 48.75
N MET A 7 30.17 67.44 48.00
CA MET A 7 28.68 67.35 47.95
C MET A 7 28.16 66.02 47.43
N ILE A 8 27.08 65.64 48.05
CA ILE A 8 26.26 64.46 47.63
C ILE A 8 25.34 64.92 46.53
N GLY A 9 25.54 64.34 45.35
CA GLY A 9 24.61 64.41 44.19
C GLY A 9 23.59 63.30 44.29
N VAL A 10 22.32 63.65 44.47
CA VAL A 10 21.20 62.75 44.44
C VAL A 10 20.84 62.51 42.96
N ALA A 11 21.12 61.31 42.42
CA ALA A 11 20.64 60.90 41.11
C ALA A 11 19.32 60.18 41.33
N ALA A 12 18.25 60.74 40.78
CA ALA A 12 16.94 60.10 40.71
C ALA A 12 16.96 58.97 39.70
N ALA A 13 16.83 57.75 40.17
CA ALA A 13 16.65 56.59 39.32
C ALA A 13 15.18 56.48 38.83
N ALA A 14 14.95 56.76 37.59
CA ALA A 14 13.66 56.44 36.92
C ALA A 14 13.48 54.94 36.78
N LEU A 15 12.52 54.35 37.49
CA LEU A 15 12.08 52.99 37.27
C LEU A 15 11.34 52.95 35.93
N SER A 16 11.95 52.38 34.94
CA SER A 16 11.27 51.92 33.72
C SER A 16 10.58 50.59 34.02
N LEU A 17 9.25 50.56 34.09
CA LEU A 17 8.47 49.35 34.06
C LEU A 17 8.66 48.72 32.68
N SER A 18 9.46 47.67 32.60
CA SER A 18 9.44 46.76 31.45
C SER A 18 8.17 45.95 31.52
N ALA A 19 7.25 46.20 30.58
CA ALA A 19 6.12 45.36 30.33
C ALA A 19 6.64 43.97 29.93
N CYS A 20 6.29 42.94 30.71
CA CYS A 20 6.39 41.55 30.27
C CYS A 20 5.42 41.35 29.08
N THR A 21 5.93 41.44 27.89
CA THR A 21 5.24 40.83 26.74
C THR A 21 5.26 39.31 26.94
N THR A 22 4.11 38.77 27.25
CA THR A 22 3.85 37.33 27.11
C THR A 22 4.23 36.96 25.70
N MET A 23 5.31 36.18 25.55
CA MET A 23 5.56 35.46 24.33
C MET A 23 4.41 34.46 24.20
N ASP A 24 3.44 34.81 23.36
CA ASP A 24 2.53 33.82 22.79
C ASP A 24 3.40 32.72 22.22
N GLY A 25 3.27 31.54 22.82
CA GLY A 25 3.92 30.36 22.32
C GLY A 25 3.51 30.20 20.84
N ALA A 26 4.45 30.44 19.95
CA ALA A 26 4.34 29.98 18.61
C ALA A 26 4.10 28.48 18.72
N GLY A 27 2.84 28.09 18.66
CA GLY A 27 2.46 26.70 18.48
C GLY A 27 3.26 26.24 17.29
N ALA A 28 4.17 25.31 17.52
CA ALA A 28 4.80 24.57 16.44
C ALA A 28 3.64 23.98 15.64
N THR A 29 3.29 24.63 14.54
CA THR A 29 2.46 24.00 13.52
C THR A 29 3.26 22.77 13.12
N ALA A 30 2.83 21.61 13.61
CA ALA A 30 3.30 20.34 13.10
C ALA A 30 3.21 20.49 11.57
N SER A 31 4.35 20.47 10.92
CA SER A 31 4.41 20.42 9.46
C SER A 31 3.49 19.27 9.07
N ALA A 32 2.37 19.60 8.42
CA ALA A 32 1.48 18.59 7.88
C ALA A 32 2.37 17.77 6.94
N GLY A 33 2.84 16.61 7.43
CA GLY A 33 3.76 15.75 6.71
C GLY A 33 3.11 15.49 5.36
N ASN A 34 3.84 15.78 4.29
CA ASN A 34 3.33 15.70 2.94
C ASN A 34 2.74 14.29 2.73
N VAL A 35 1.42 14.21 2.52
CA VAL A 35 0.71 12.93 2.33
C VAL A 35 1.37 12.21 1.15
N PRO A 36 1.81 10.95 1.29
CA PRO A 36 2.41 10.23 0.18
C PRO A 36 1.45 10.16 -0.99
N GLN A 37 1.94 10.50 -2.17
CA GLN A 37 1.17 10.42 -3.41
C GLN A 37 1.93 9.58 -4.42
N LEU A 38 1.23 8.64 -5.03
CA LEU A 38 1.74 7.77 -6.08
C LEU A 38 0.95 8.06 -7.36
N GLN A 39 1.67 8.32 -8.45
CA GLN A 39 1.06 8.42 -9.77
C GLN A 39 1.00 7.04 -10.41
N THR A 40 -0.19 6.61 -10.81
CA THR A 40 -0.39 5.40 -11.61
C THR A 40 -0.78 5.75 -13.04
N ALA A 41 -0.72 4.79 -13.94
CA ALA A 41 -1.18 4.95 -15.33
C ALA A 41 -2.65 5.37 -15.43
N TYR A 42 -3.44 5.07 -14.40
CA TYR A 42 -4.88 5.35 -14.38
C TYR A 42 -5.25 6.61 -13.61
N GLY A 43 -4.36 7.12 -12.78
CA GLY A 43 -4.57 8.33 -11.96
C GLY A 43 -3.78 8.29 -10.66
N ALA A 44 -3.74 9.39 -9.95
CA ALA A 44 -3.03 9.51 -8.69
C ALA A 44 -3.77 8.79 -7.54
N VAL A 45 -3.00 8.26 -6.58
CA VAL A 45 -3.51 7.77 -5.30
C VAL A 45 -2.73 8.37 -4.14
N THR A 46 -3.39 8.55 -2.99
CA THR A 46 -2.78 9.06 -1.76
C THR A 46 -2.73 7.96 -0.70
N GLY A 47 -1.60 7.83 -0.03
CA GLY A 47 -1.36 6.81 0.99
C GLY A 47 -1.17 7.39 2.39
N THR A 48 -0.59 6.57 3.26
CA THR A 48 -0.20 6.92 4.64
C THR A 48 1.30 6.77 4.83
N ARG A 49 1.82 7.23 5.97
CA ARG A 49 3.18 6.93 6.43
C ARG A 49 3.12 6.06 7.66
N GLU A 50 3.98 5.07 7.71
CA GLU A 50 4.06 4.08 8.79
C GLU A 50 5.52 3.71 9.08
N GLY A 51 5.73 2.68 9.91
CA GLY A 51 7.05 2.27 10.38
C GLY A 51 7.49 3.01 11.63
N ALA A 52 8.54 2.52 12.29
CA ALA A 52 9.02 3.06 13.56
C ALA A 52 9.53 4.51 13.42
N ALA A 53 10.10 4.85 12.27
CA ALA A 53 10.56 6.20 11.94
C ALA A 53 9.53 7.02 11.15
N ASN A 54 8.33 6.49 10.90
CA ASN A 54 7.30 7.11 10.06
C ASN A 54 7.82 7.43 8.63
N ASP A 55 8.67 6.57 8.09
CA ASP A 55 9.38 6.76 6.83
C ASP A 55 9.00 5.72 5.74
N VAL A 56 8.05 4.82 6.04
CA VAL A 56 7.48 3.90 5.06
C VAL A 56 6.21 4.51 4.48
N ASN A 57 6.20 4.75 3.18
CA ASN A 57 4.99 5.13 2.45
C ASN A 57 4.17 3.88 2.21
N VAL A 58 2.89 3.93 2.55
CA VAL A 58 1.97 2.80 2.49
C VAL A 58 0.76 3.16 1.67
N PHE A 59 0.45 2.30 0.70
CA PHE A 59 -0.73 2.42 -0.13
C PHE A 59 -1.50 1.11 -0.05
N ARG A 60 -2.75 1.15 0.38
CA ARG A 60 -3.65 0.01 0.50
C ARG A 60 -4.81 0.13 -0.46
N GLY A 61 -5.15 -0.95 -1.13
CA GLY A 61 -6.29 -0.97 -2.04
C GLY A 61 -6.07 -0.21 -3.36
N ILE A 62 -4.84 -0.23 -3.90
CA ILE A 62 -4.61 0.28 -5.26
C ILE A 62 -5.27 -0.68 -6.25
N ARG A 63 -6.13 -0.15 -7.08
CA ARG A 63 -6.78 -0.92 -8.15
C ARG A 63 -5.81 -1.19 -9.29
N TYR A 64 -5.48 -2.45 -9.54
CA TYR A 64 -4.67 -2.86 -10.69
C TYR A 64 -5.49 -3.35 -11.88
N ALA A 65 -6.77 -3.68 -11.65
CA ALA A 65 -7.72 -4.07 -12.69
C ALA A 65 -9.13 -3.56 -12.35
N ALA A 66 -10.00 -3.48 -13.35
CA ALA A 66 -11.41 -3.14 -13.20
C ALA A 66 -12.16 -4.20 -12.39
N THR A 67 -13.34 -3.85 -11.84
CA THR A 67 -14.25 -4.82 -11.23
C THR A 67 -14.58 -5.94 -12.19
N THR A 68 -14.68 -7.16 -11.66
CA THR A 68 -15.13 -8.32 -12.43
C THR A 68 -16.64 -8.55 -12.36
N GLU A 69 -17.35 -7.71 -11.62
CA GLU A 69 -18.81 -7.70 -11.57
C GLU A 69 -19.40 -7.50 -12.99
N GLY A 70 -20.31 -8.37 -13.39
CA GLY A 70 -20.86 -8.38 -14.74
C GLY A 70 -19.90 -8.89 -15.83
N ARG A 71 -18.66 -9.24 -15.48
CA ARG A 71 -17.61 -9.74 -16.38
C ARG A 71 -17.02 -11.08 -15.93
N ARG A 72 -17.79 -11.87 -15.22
CA ARG A 72 -17.36 -13.18 -14.73
C ARG A 72 -16.77 -14.04 -15.86
N PHE A 73 -15.76 -14.83 -15.49
CA PHE A 73 -15.08 -15.79 -16.37
C PHE A 73 -14.39 -15.18 -17.60
N GLN A 74 -14.11 -13.87 -17.56
CA GLN A 74 -13.36 -13.15 -18.58
C GLN A 74 -12.05 -12.61 -18.00
N LEU A 75 -11.10 -12.28 -18.87
CA LEU A 75 -9.86 -11.61 -18.49
C LEU A 75 -10.16 -10.30 -17.76
N ALA A 76 -9.33 -9.97 -16.79
CA ALA A 76 -9.40 -8.69 -16.08
C ALA A 76 -9.10 -7.55 -17.03
N ALA A 77 -9.97 -6.53 -17.05
CA ALA A 77 -9.79 -5.33 -17.85
C ALA A 77 -8.98 -4.27 -17.06
N ASP A 78 -8.48 -3.28 -17.78
CA ASP A 78 -7.88 -2.11 -17.17
C ASP A 78 -8.90 -1.27 -16.40
N PRO A 79 -8.49 -0.64 -15.30
CA PRO A 79 -9.33 0.31 -14.60
C PRO A 79 -9.67 1.52 -15.49
N GLU A 80 -10.86 2.09 -15.29
CA GLU A 80 -11.18 3.39 -15.88
C GLU A 80 -10.28 4.47 -15.27
N PRO A 81 -9.64 5.31 -16.09
CA PRO A 81 -8.80 6.41 -15.60
C PRO A 81 -9.58 7.41 -14.74
N TRP A 82 -8.88 8.04 -13.79
CA TRP A 82 -9.44 9.08 -12.94
C TRP A 82 -8.52 10.30 -12.88
N THR A 83 -9.10 11.47 -12.68
CA THR A 83 -8.38 12.76 -12.65
C THR A 83 -8.16 13.30 -11.24
N THR A 84 -9.02 12.94 -10.28
CA THR A 84 -8.89 13.35 -8.88
C THR A 84 -8.18 12.25 -8.10
N ALA A 85 -7.14 12.59 -7.32
CA ALA A 85 -6.42 11.62 -6.52
C ALA A 85 -7.38 10.84 -5.60
N ARG A 86 -7.28 9.51 -5.63
CA ARG A 86 -8.11 8.62 -4.81
C ARG A 86 -7.36 8.20 -3.55
N PRO A 87 -8.02 8.08 -2.40
CA PRO A 87 -7.39 7.52 -1.21
C PRO A 87 -7.06 6.04 -1.43
N ALA A 88 -5.83 5.66 -1.04
CA ALA A 88 -5.33 4.29 -0.95
C ALA A 88 -4.83 4.05 0.48
N THR A 89 -5.70 4.31 1.46
CA THR A 89 -5.42 4.26 2.90
C THR A 89 -6.04 3.03 3.57
N GLU A 90 -6.98 2.38 2.88
CA GLU A 90 -7.71 1.21 3.36
C GLU A 90 -7.54 0.04 2.38
N PHE A 91 -7.51 -1.18 2.90
CA PHE A 91 -7.49 -2.36 2.05
C PHE A 91 -8.76 -2.44 1.20
N GLY A 92 -8.62 -2.85 -0.05
CA GLY A 92 -9.76 -3.22 -0.90
C GLY A 92 -10.41 -4.53 -0.46
N SER A 93 -11.62 -4.77 -0.92
CA SER A 93 -12.37 -6.01 -0.63
C SER A 93 -11.57 -7.26 -1.04
N GLU A 94 -11.75 -8.33 -0.29
CA GLU A 94 -11.26 -9.66 -0.66
C GLU A 94 -12.09 -10.24 -1.82
N CYS A 95 -11.50 -11.13 -2.61
CA CYS A 95 -12.25 -11.85 -3.62
C CYS A 95 -13.24 -12.82 -2.99
N PRO A 96 -14.39 -13.12 -3.64
CA PRO A 96 -15.42 -13.98 -3.08
C PRO A 96 -14.87 -15.32 -2.63
N GLN A 97 -15.05 -15.62 -1.37
CA GLN A 97 -14.54 -16.81 -0.70
C GLN A 97 -15.43 -17.16 0.52
N ARG A 98 -15.27 -18.37 1.03
CA ARG A 98 -15.84 -18.72 2.32
C ARG A 98 -14.88 -18.27 3.44
N PRO A 99 -15.39 -17.93 4.62
CA PRO A 99 -14.53 -17.73 5.78
C PRO A 99 -13.58 -18.89 5.98
N SER A 100 -12.36 -18.62 6.45
CA SER A 100 -11.30 -19.65 6.64
C SER A 100 -11.60 -20.66 7.75
N GLY A 101 -12.78 -20.59 8.35
CA GLY A 101 -13.24 -21.51 9.39
C GLY A 101 -12.73 -21.11 10.79
N ASP A 102 -12.95 -22.00 11.77
CA ASP A 102 -12.66 -21.72 13.17
C ASP A 102 -11.23 -22.10 13.62
N VAL A 103 -10.27 -22.16 12.68
CA VAL A 103 -8.86 -22.40 13.04
C VAL A 103 -8.28 -21.10 13.61
N PRO A 104 -7.95 -21.03 14.93
CA PRO A 104 -7.64 -19.76 15.60
C PRO A 104 -6.48 -18.99 14.97
N VAL A 105 -5.45 -19.69 14.47
CA VAL A 105 -4.28 -19.06 13.85
C VAL A 105 -4.66 -18.35 12.53
N PHE A 106 -5.51 -18.96 11.71
CA PHE A 106 -5.96 -18.33 10.46
C PHE A 106 -6.96 -17.22 10.72
N LYS A 107 -7.81 -17.37 11.74
CA LYS A 107 -8.77 -16.33 12.13
C LYS A 107 -8.07 -15.04 12.58
N SER A 108 -6.92 -15.12 13.22
CA SER A 108 -6.14 -13.95 13.61
C SER A 108 -5.52 -13.20 12.40
N TRP A 109 -5.45 -13.84 11.25
CA TRP A 109 -4.93 -13.26 9.99
C TRP A 109 -6.05 -12.66 9.13
N GLU A 110 -7.30 -13.02 9.39
CA GLU A 110 -8.42 -12.47 8.65
C GLU A 110 -8.51 -10.95 8.84
N ASN A 111 -8.87 -10.28 7.79
CA ASN A 111 -9.23 -8.88 7.80
C ASN A 111 -10.76 -8.75 7.70
N SER A 112 -11.32 -7.66 8.19
CA SER A 112 -12.77 -7.41 8.20
C SER A 112 -13.26 -6.59 7.00
N VAL A 113 -12.51 -6.53 5.90
CA VAL A 113 -12.86 -5.70 4.74
C VAL A 113 -14.02 -6.23 3.89
N GLY A 114 -14.49 -7.46 4.19
CA GLY A 114 -15.56 -8.10 3.44
C GLY A 114 -15.14 -8.59 2.06
N THR A 115 -16.03 -9.30 1.37
CA THR A 115 -15.79 -9.88 0.05
C THR A 115 -16.61 -9.19 -1.03
N SER A 116 -16.03 -9.04 -2.23
CA SER A 116 -16.70 -8.47 -3.40
C SER A 116 -16.08 -9.05 -4.68
N GLU A 117 -16.81 -9.04 -5.79
CA GLU A 117 -16.21 -9.27 -7.11
C GLU A 117 -15.36 -8.07 -7.57
N ASP A 118 -15.52 -6.93 -6.94
CA ASP A 118 -14.60 -5.80 -7.02
C ASP A 118 -13.44 -5.99 -6.03
N CYS A 119 -12.50 -6.87 -6.38
CA CYS A 119 -11.46 -7.34 -5.47
C CYS A 119 -10.03 -7.27 -6.02
N LEU A 120 -9.84 -6.83 -7.26
CA LEU A 120 -8.52 -6.84 -7.90
C LEU A 120 -7.69 -5.62 -7.48
N PHE A 121 -7.24 -5.70 -6.23
CA PHE A 121 -6.42 -4.67 -5.57
C PHE A 121 -5.06 -5.21 -5.17
N LEU A 122 -4.09 -4.31 -5.10
CA LEU A 122 -2.77 -4.55 -4.51
C LEU A 122 -2.44 -3.50 -3.47
N ASN A 123 -1.43 -3.79 -2.66
CA ASN A 123 -0.95 -2.90 -1.61
C ASN A 123 0.56 -2.74 -1.76
N VAL A 124 1.09 -1.57 -1.43
CA VAL A 124 2.51 -1.23 -1.59
C VAL A 124 3.06 -0.61 -0.31
N TRP A 125 4.22 -1.09 0.11
CA TRP A 125 5.04 -0.50 1.18
C TRP A 125 6.41 -0.16 0.61
N THR A 126 6.85 1.09 0.75
CA THR A 126 8.15 1.54 0.23
C THR A 126 8.69 2.72 1.03
N ARG A 127 10.00 2.79 1.20
CA ARG A 127 10.64 3.94 1.86
C ARG A 127 10.84 5.15 0.94
N GLY A 128 10.69 5.00 -0.36
CA GLY A 128 10.86 6.11 -1.29
C GLY A 128 10.01 5.98 -2.53
N LEU A 129 9.52 7.10 -3.02
CA LEU A 129 8.72 7.22 -4.24
C LEU A 129 9.52 8.03 -5.24
N SER A 130 9.68 7.51 -6.46
CA SER A 130 10.38 8.21 -7.57
C SER A 130 11.75 8.79 -7.16
N ASP A 131 12.46 8.14 -6.21
CA ASP A 131 13.72 8.63 -5.66
C ASP A 131 14.96 8.08 -6.39
N GLY A 132 14.76 7.28 -7.42
CA GLY A 132 15.80 6.71 -8.27
C GLY A 132 16.67 5.62 -7.63
N LYS A 133 16.36 5.16 -6.41
CA LYS A 133 17.18 4.17 -5.69
C LYS A 133 17.11 2.76 -6.23
N LYS A 134 16.12 2.44 -7.05
CA LYS A 134 16.00 1.11 -7.67
C LYS A 134 16.02 -0.04 -6.66
N ARG A 135 15.11 0.01 -5.68
CA ARG A 135 14.99 -1.03 -4.64
C ARG A 135 14.56 -2.37 -5.22
N PRO A 136 15.02 -3.50 -4.69
CA PRO A 136 14.41 -4.79 -4.99
C PRO A 136 12.91 -4.75 -4.67
N ILE A 137 12.08 -5.36 -5.54
CA ILE A 137 10.64 -5.48 -5.33
C ILE A 137 10.32 -6.90 -4.89
N MET A 138 9.58 -7.06 -3.82
CA MET A 138 9.14 -8.33 -3.27
C MET A 138 7.62 -8.43 -3.38
N VAL A 139 7.11 -9.33 -4.21
CA VAL A 139 5.68 -9.53 -4.45
C VAL A 139 5.21 -10.80 -3.74
N TRP A 140 4.35 -10.62 -2.74
CA TRP A 140 3.79 -11.69 -1.94
C TRP A 140 2.51 -12.25 -2.57
N LEU A 141 2.47 -13.57 -2.74
CA LEU A 141 1.28 -14.33 -3.13
C LEU A 141 0.74 -15.10 -1.92
N HIS A 142 -0.47 -14.78 -1.50
CA HIS A 142 -1.09 -15.38 -0.31
C HIS A 142 -1.42 -16.86 -0.49
N GLY A 143 -1.46 -17.59 0.64
CA GLY A 143 -1.86 -18.99 0.73
C GLY A 143 -3.37 -19.21 0.63
N GLY A 144 -3.85 -20.27 1.26
CA GLY A 144 -5.25 -20.69 1.23
C GLY A 144 -5.62 -21.50 -0.02
N GLY A 145 -4.65 -22.16 -0.63
CA GLY A 145 -4.83 -22.89 -1.88
C GLY A 145 -5.20 -21.96 -3.02
N TYR A 146 -6.26 -22.28 -3.72
CA TYR A 146 -6.90 -21.46 -4.76
C TYR A 146 -8.32 -21.06 -4.32
N VAL A 147 -8.62 -21.15 -3.02
CA VAL A 147 -9.98 -21.14 -2.46
C VAL A 147 -10.22 -19.96 -1.53
N THR A 148 -9.22 -19.60 -0.70
CA THR A 148 -9.31 -18.55 0.31
C THR A 148 -8.05 -17.69 0.35
N GLY A 149 -8.06 -16.64 1.16
CA GLY A 149 -6.94 -15.75 1.39
C GLY A 149 -7.07 -14.41 0.69
N SER A 150 -6.22 -13.49 1.07
CA SER A 150 -6.13 -12.16 0.45
C SER A 150 -4.78 -11.52 0.72
N GLY A 151 -4.43 -10.51 -0.05
CA GLY A 151 -3.26 -9.67 0.17
C GLY A 151 -3.45 -8.67 1.33
N SER A 152 -4.66 -8.60 1.91
CA SER A 152 -5.01 -7.70 3.02
C SER A 152 -4.89 -8.34 4.40
N SER A 153 -4.48 -9.61 4.49
CA SER A 153 -4.30 -10.30 5.76
C SER A 153 -3.38 -9.54 6.72
N ASN A 154 -3.78 -9.45 7.99
CA ASN A 154 -2.99 -8.79 9.03
C ASN A 154 -1.57 -9.38 9.21
N GLY A 155 -1.37 -10.65 8.82
CA GLY A 155 -0.06 -11.32 8.85
C GLY A 155 0.89 -10.89 7.73
N TYR A 156 0.43 -10.12 6.74
CA TYR A 156 1.19 -9.78 5.54
C TYR A 156 1.56 -8.30 5.44
N ASP A 157 1.53 -7.58 6.58
CA ASP A 157 1.98 -6.18 6.61
C ASP A 157 3.45 -6.06 6.21
N GLY A 158 3.71 -5.31 5.14
CA GLY A 158 5.02 -5.15 4.54
C GLY A 158 5.91 -4.11 5.20
N SER A 159 5.41 -3.33 6.17
CA SER A 159 6.11 -2.18 6.74
C SER A 159 7.48 -2.54 7.30
N ARG A 160 7.55 -3.62 8.11
CA ARG A 160 8.81 -4.05 8.73
C ARG A 160 9.84 -4.54 7.72
N LEU A 161 9.38 -5.22 6.66
CA LEU A 161 10.28 -5.72 5.63
C LEU A 161 10.80 -4.55 4.78
N ALA A 162 9.95 -3.61 4.40
CA ALA A 162 10.34 -2.39 3.70
C ALA A 162 11.30 -1.54 4.53
N GLU A 163 11.03 -1.35 5.84
CA GLU A 163 11.87 -0.56 6.73
C GLU A 163 13.26 -1.18 6.93
N ARG A 164 13.33 -2.49 7.19
CA ARG A 164 14.60 -3.17 7.51
C ARG A 164 15.44 -3.54 6.30
N GLY A 165 14.79 -3.88 5.19
CA GLY A 165 15.44 -4.36 3.98
C GLY A 165 15.68 -3.28 2.92
N ASP A 166 15.13 -2.08 3.10
CA ASP A 166 15.05 -1.03 2.06
C ASP A 166 14.56 -1.62 0.72
N VAL A 167 13.50 -2.41 0.79
CA VAL A 167 12.85 -3.06 -0.35
C VAL A 167 11.44 -2.50 -0.55
N VAL A 168 10.92 -2.63 -1.77
CA VAL A 168 9.48 -2.44 -2.01
C VAL A 168 8.78 -3.76 -1.73
N VAL A 169 7.70 -3.73 -0.95
CA VAL A 169 6.86 -4.89 -0.70
C VAL A 169 5.52 -4.67 -1.36
N VAL A 170 5.04 -5.67 -2.08
CA VAL A 170 3.72 -5.68 -2.72
C VAL A 170 2.96 -6.91 -2.27
N THR A 171 1.70 -6.75 -1.86
CA THR A 171 0.74 -7.85 -1.70
C THR A 171 -0.44 -7.62 -2.62
N LEU A 172 -1.15 -8.66 -3.01
CA LEU A 172 -2.24 -8.53 -3.98
C LEU A 172 -3.36 -9.56 -3.76
N ASN A 173 -4.55 -9.22 -4.22
CA ASN A 173 -5.66 -10.15 -4.39
C ASN A 173 -5.71 -10.66 -5.82
N HIS A 174 -6.28 -11.83 -6.01
CA HIS A 174 -6.60 -12.41 -7.30
C HIS A 174 -7.88 -13.24 -7.15
N ARG A 175 -8.60 -13.51 -8.24
CA ARG A 175 -9.82 -14.32 -8.19
C ARG A 175 -9.54 -15.73 -7.69
N LEU A 176 -10.49 -16.27 -6.96
CA LEU A 176 -10.45 -17.54 -6.27
C LEU A 176 -11.62 -18.43 -6.71
N ASN A 177 -11.57 -19.71 -6.33
CA ASN A 177 -12.66 -20.64 -6.52
C ASN A 177 -13.13 -20.73 -7.97
N GLY A 178 -14.41 -20.96 -8.19
CA GLY A 178 -15.00 -21.02 -9.52
C GLY A 178 -14.85 -19.74 -10.32
N LEU A 179 -14.78 -18.55 -9.66
CA LEU A 179 -14.59 -17.28 -10.37
C LEU A 179 -13.20 -17.13 -10.96
N GLY A 180 -12.20 -17.80 -10.37
CA GLY A 180 -10.80 -17.75 -10.83
C GLY A 180 -10.38 -18.97 -11.66
N TYR A 181 -11.06 -20.12 -11.53
CA TYR A 181 -10.51 -21.39 -12.01
C TYR A 181 -11.54 -22.35 -12.65
N SER A 182 -12.73 -21.85 -13.05
CA SER A 182 -13.70 -22.67 -13.78
C SER A 182 -13.36 -22.72 -15.26
N TYR A 183 -13.11 -23.91 -15.80
CA TYR A 183 -12.83 -24.12 -17.22
C TYR A 183 -14.14 -24.15 -18.04
N LEU A 184 -14.53 -22.99 -18.57
CA LEU A 184 -15.73 -22.83 -19.39
C LEU A 184 -15.45 -22.96 -20.88
N ALA A 185 -14.20 -22.91 -21.33
CA ALA A 185 -13.82 -23.06 -22.72
C ALA A 185 -14.25 -24.42 -23.30
N GLY A 186 -14.40 -25.47 -22.46
CA GLY A 186 -14.93 -26.76 -22.87
C GLY A 186 -16.46 -26.83 -22.99
N LEU A 187 -17.17 -25.77 -22.57
CA LEU A 187 -18.63 -25.69 -22.53
C LEU A 187 -19.20 -24.62 -23.47
N SER A 188 -18.35 -23.75 -24.02
CA SER A 188 -18.76 -22.63 -24.86
C SER A 188 -17.67 -22.31 -25.87
N ASP A 189 -18.07 -22.11 -27.12
CA ASP A 189 -17.19 -21.65 -28.21
C ASP A 189 -16.95 -20.13 -28.19
N ASP A 190 -17.53 -19.40 -27.24
CA ASP A 190 -17.32 -17.95 -27.10
C ASP A 190 -15.87 -17.69 -26.67
N PRO A 191 -15.05 -17.01 -27.50
CA PRO A 191 -13.62 -16.80 -27.24
C PRO A 191 -13.35 -16.03 -25.95
N LYS A 192 -14.32 -15.30 -25.40
CA LYS A 192 -14.16 -14.59 -24.10
C LYS A 192 -13.91 -15.54 -22.92
N TYR A 193 -14.22 -16.84 -23.07
CA TYR A 193 -14.03 -17.86 -22.03
C TYR A 193 -12.80 -18.73 -22.26
N ALA A 194 -11.99 -18.47 -23.29
CA ALA A 194 -10.83 -19.29 -23.66
C ALA A 194 -9.89 -19.51 -22.45
N ASP A 195 -9.64 -18.47 -21.65
CA ASP A 195 -8.73 -18.50 -20.51
C ASP A 195 -9.42 -18.70 -19.16
N SER A 196 -10.71 -19.02 -19.15
CA SER A 196 -11.55 -19.08 -17.94
C SER A 196 -11.01 -20.01 -16.84
N GLY A 197 -10.27 -21.06 -17.21
CA GLY A 197 -9.67 -22.01 -16.26
C GLY A 197 -8.47 -21.46 -15.48
N ASN A 198 -7.90 -20.31 -15.88
CA ASN A 198 -6.68 -19.76 -15.30
C ASN A 198 -6.78 -18.29 -14.87
N LEU A 199 -7.98 -17.74 -14.75
CA LEU A 199 -8.19 -16.31 -14.51
C LEU A 199 -7.52 -15.81 -13.24
N GLY A 200 -7.52 -16.61 -12.16
CA GLY A 200 -6.82 -16.22 -10.93
C GLY A 200 -5.30 -16.11 -11.12
N SER A 201 -4.69 -16.97 -11.94
CA SER A 201 -3.26 -16.86 -12.28
C SER A 201 -3.01 -15.68 -13.22
N LEU A 202 -3.90 -15.42 -14.16
CA LEU A 202 -3.82 -14.30 -15.09
C LEU A 202 -4.06 -12.95 -14.40
N ASP A 203 -4.84 -12.91 -13.32
CA ASP A 203 -4.95 -11.75 -12.44
C ASP A 203 -3.61 -11.42 -11.78
N ILE A 204 -2.85 -12.45 -11.34
CA ILE A 204 -1.51 -12.27 -10.80
C ILE A 204 -0.56 -11.74 -11.88
N VAL A 205 -0.61 -12.28 -13.10
CA VAL A 205 0.18 -11.76 -14.23
C VAL A 205 -0.11 -10.28 -14.45
N LYS A 206 -1.40 -9.89 -14.47
CA LYS A 206 -1.80 -8.49 -14.63
C LYS A 206 -1.29 -7.60 -13.49
N ALA A 207 -1.29 -8.09 -12.26
CA ALA A 207 -0.71 -7.35 -11.14
C ALA A 207 0.82 -7.22 -11.26
N LEU A 208 1.51 -8.23 -11.77
CA LEU A 208 2.96 -8.17 -12.04
C LEU A 208 3.27 -7.20 -13.20
N GLU A 209 2.42 -7.12 -14.21
CA GLU A 209 2.51 -6.08 -15.25
C GLU A 209 2.38 -4.69 -14.63
N TRP A 210 1.40 -4.49 -13.76
CA TRP A 210 1.25 -3.24 -13.02
C TRP A 210 2.52 -2.91 -12.22
N VAL A 211 3.11 -3.86 -11.51
CA VAL A 211 4.36 -3.69 -10.74
C VAL A 211 5.52 -3.29 -11.65
N ARG A 212 5.66 -3.94 -12.81
CA ARG A 212 6.67 -3.60 -13.82
C ARG A 212 6.52 -2.16 -14.30
N ASP A 213 5.29 -1.79 -14.66
CA ASP A 213 4.99 -0.52 -15.32
C ASP A 213 5.04 0.67 -14.34
N HIS A 214 4.98 0.41 -13.02
CA HIS A 214 5.05 1.44 -11.96
C HIS A 214 6.26 1.26 -11.04
N ALA A 215 7.26 0.48 -11.44
CA ALA A 215 8.42 0.19 -10.60
C ALA A 215 9.15 1.46 -10.18
N ASP A 216 9.36 2.40 -11.09
CA ASP A 216 10.06 3.66 -10.82
C ASP A 216 9.25 4.55 -9.85
N GLU A 217 7.94 4.63 -10.02
CA GLU A 217 7.04 5.42 -9.19
C GLU A 217 7.01 4.92 -7.74
N ILE A 218 7.06 3.60 -7.54
CA ILE A 218 7.14 2.99 -6.20
C ILE A 218 8.57 2.91 -5.65
N GLY A 219 9.56 3.47 -6.36
CA GLY A 219 10.97 3.52 -5.96
C GLY A 219 11.68 2.17 -6.07
N GLY A 220 11.16 1.27 -6.90
CA GLY A 220 11.68 -0.08 -7.12
C GLY A 220 12.45 -0.25 -8.43
N ASP A 221 12.89 -1.48 -8.69
CA ASP A 221 13.61 -1.91 -9.89
C ASP A 221 12.80 -3.01 -10.61
N ALA A 222 12.27 -2.70 -11.78
CA ALA A 222 11.56 -3.68 -12.62
C ALA A 222 12.44 -4.87 -13.05
N GLY A 223 13.77 -4.71 -13.06
CA GLY A 223 14.73 -5.77 -13.34
C GLY A 223 15.08 -6.63 -12.13
N ASN A 224 14.57 -6.30 -10.92
CA ASN A 224 14.88 -7.01 -9.69
C ASN A 224 13.59 -7.26 -8.89
N VAL A 225 12.70 -8.09 -9.45
CA VAL A 225 11.41 -8.48 -8.87
C VAL A 225 11.47 -9.92 -8.40
N THR A 226 11.23 -10.15 -7.12
CA THR A 226 11.10 -11.47 -6.51
C THR A 226 9.64 -11.75 -6.19
N ILE A 227 9.07 -12.80 -6.76
CA ILE A 227 7.76 -13.34 -6.36
C ILE A 227 7.97 -14.45 -5.32
N PHE A 228 7.21 -14.44 -4.25
CA PHE A 228 7.29 -15.44 -3.20
C PHE A 228 5.92 -15.65 -2.55
N GLY A 229 5.74 -16.74 -1.85
CA GLY A 229 4.46 -17.04 -1.22
C GLY A 229 4.53 -18.27 -0.32
N GLU A 230 3.49 -18.49 0.43
CA GLU A 230 3.32 -19.61 1.35
C GLU A 230 2.21 -20.52 0.83
N SER A 231 2.33 -21.86 1.02
CA SER A 231 1.28 -22.84 0.70
C SER A 231 0.77 -22.69 -0.73
N GLY A 232 -0.53 -22.40 -0.92
CA GLY A 232 -1.12 -22.11 -2.23
C GLY A 232 -0.44 -20.94 -2.97
N GLY A 233 0.16 -19.99 -2.25
CA GLY A 233 0.97 -18.92 -2.83
C GLY A 233 2.24 -19.45 -3.49
N ALA A 234 2.94 -20.36 -2.82
CA ALA A 234 4.11 -21.04 -3.39
C ALA A 234 3.76 -21.88 -4.63
N ALA A 235 2.60 -22.55 -4.60
CA ALA A 235 2.09 -23.28 -5.76
C ALA A 235 1.82 -22.34 -6.96
N LYS A 236 1.27 -21.14 -6.69
CA LYS A 236 1.06 -20.12 -7.73
C LYS A 236 2.38 -19.61 -8.31
N VAL A 237 3.41 -19.37 -7.45
CA VAL A 237 4.77 -19.05 -7.93
C VAL A 237 5.28 -20.10 -8.91
N SER A 238 5.17 -21.39 -8.55
CA SER A 238 5.61 -22.48 -9.42
C SER A 238 4.80 -22.55 -10.72
N THR A 239 3.50 -22.30 -10.66
CA THR A 239 2.63 -22.26 -11.85
C THR A 239 3.03 -21.14 -12.79
N LEU A 240 3.28 -19.94 -12.27
CA LEU A 240 3.70 -18.78 -13.08
C LEU A 240 5.05 -18.99 -13.78
N MET A 241 5.94 -19.78 -13.22
CA MET A 241 7.22 -20.14 -13.88
C MET A 241 7.03 -21.06 -15.10
N GLY A 242 5.89 -21.74 -15.23
CA GLY A 242 5.54 -22.61 -16.34
C GLY A 242 4.60 -21.99 -17.38
N MET A 243 4.13 -20.77 -17.12
CA MET A 243 3.27 -19.99 -18.03
C MET A 243 4.11 -19.14 -19.00
#